data_ed2ea13b6a1c0b5d60ae045aa676a56f
#
_entry.id   ed2ea13b6a1c0b5d60ae045aa676a56f
#
_cell.length_a   1.000
_cell.length_b   1.000
_cell.length_c   1.000
_cell.angle_alpha   90.00
_cell.angle_beta   90.00
_cell.angle_gamma   90.00
#
_symmetry.space_group_name_H-M   'P 1'
#
loop_
_entity.id
_entity.type
_entity.pdbx_description
1 polymer ?
#
loop_
_entity_poly.entity_id
_entity_poly.type
_entity_poly.pdbx_seq_one_letter_code
_entity_poly.pdbx_strand_id
1 'polypeptide(L)'
;DGGQRAPERTLSWEGYRGSAPVRVGNAATEQLQLDTYGELLQTAWLYALAGQALDTDFARRLAELADLVCRLWRQPDSGIWEVRSAPRHFTQSKMMCWVALDRAADLAERGLIPNRNSNRWRTTRDEVAEFIETRCFSRNRNSYVRSADSEELDAAVLLGFLYGYDGSEQRTRATVSTL
;
A
#
# COMPACT_ATOMS: atom_id res chain seq x y z
N ASP A 1 14.97 2.87 -21.62
CA ASP A 1 15.90 1.89 -21.09
C ASP A 1 15.08 0.70 -20.64
N GLY A 2 15.27 -0.46 -21.26
CA GLY A 2 14.43 -1.65 -21.14
C GLY A 2 14.35 -2.34 -19.78
N GLY A 3 14.18 -1.61 -18.69
CA GLY A 3 13.78 -2.18 -17.40
C GLY A 3 14.80 -3.13 -16.76
N GLN A 4 16.10 -2.96 -17.03
CA GLN A 4 17.11 -3.75 -16.32
C GLN A 4 17.14 -3.34 -14.85
N ARG A 5 16.82 -4.28 -13.98
CA ARG A 5 16.97 -4.14 -12.54
C ARG A 5 18.44 -3.96 -12.20
N ALA A 6 18.75 -3.03 -11.29
CA ALA A 6 20.09 -2.80 -10.78
C ALA A 6 20.29 -3.58 -9.48
N PRO A 7 20.81 -4.81 -9.50
CA PRO A 7 21.01 -5.60 -8.29
C PRO A 7 21.95 -4.88 -7.34
N GLU A 8 21.71 -5.01 -6.04
CA GLU A 8 22.58 -4.46 -5.02
C GLU A 8 23.96 -5.16 -5.06
N ARG A 9 25.03 -4.36 -5.00
CA ARG A 9 26.40 -4.84 -4.89
C ARG A 9 27.15 -4.06 -3.82
N THR A 10 27.91 -4.75 -2.99
CA THR A 10 28.81 -4.12 -2.04
C THR A 10 30.09 -3.70 -2.76
N LEU A 11 30.55 -2.48 -2.48
CA LEU A 11 31.83 -1.94 -2.95
C LEU A 11 32.83 -1.93 -1.80
N SER A 12 34.12 -2.10 -2.15
CA SER A 12 35.25 -2.04 -1.20
C SER A 12 35.67 -0.59 -0.92
N TRP A 13 34.74 0.34 -0.92
CA TRP A 13 35.02 1.76 -0.67
C TRP A 13 34.78 2.10 0.80
N GLU A 14 35.52 3.11 1.27
CA GLU A 14 35.27 3.72 2.54
C GLU A 14 34.06 4.68 2.40
N GLY A 15 33.05 4.45 3.21
CA GLY A 15 31.87 5.33 3.27
C GLY A 15 32.12 6.56 4.12
N TYR A 16 31.16 7.49 4.10
CA TYR A 16 31.21 8.69 4.92
C TYR A 16 31.41 8.34 6.40
N ARG A 17 32.48 8.92 7.00
CA ARG A 17 32.90 8.67 8.40
C ARG A 17 33.10 7.18 8.72
N GLY A 18 33.62 6.41 7.76
CA GLY A 18 33.89 4.98 7.96
C GLY A 18 32.66 4.10 7.94
N SER A 19 31.50 4.60 7.48
CA SER A 19 30.28 3.79 7.37
C SER A 19 30.48 2.64 6.37
N ALA A 20 30.07 1.44 6.75
CA ALA A 20 30.20 0.23 5.93
C ALA A 20 28.97 -0.67 6.09
N PRO A 21 28.63 -1.44 5.05
CA PRO A 21 29.23 -1.47 3.71
C PRO A 21 28.73 -0.33 2.81
N VAL A 22 29.56 0.10 1.86
CA VAL A 22 29.13 0.96 0.76
C VAL A 22 28.48 0.08 -0.31
N ARG A 23 27.29 0.48 -0.80
CA ARG A 23 26.51 -0.31 -1.76
C ARG A 23 26.09 0.53 -2.95
N VAL A 24 25.94 -0.11 -4.10
CA VAL A 24 25.29 0.42 -5.30
C VAL A 24 24.16 -0.52 -5.73
N GLY A 25 23.16 0.02 -6.39
CA GLY A 25 21.94 -0.72 -6.70
C GLY A 25 20.94 -0.70 -5.53
N ASN A 26 19.90 -1.52 -5.62
CA ASN A 26 18.87 -1.60 -4.60
C ASN A 26 18.37 -3.04 -4.44
N ALA A 27 18.49 -3.62 -3.25
CA ALA A 27 17.95 -4.94 -2.93
C ALA A 27 16.42 -4.97 -2.95
N ALA A 28 15.75 -3.82 -2.79
CA ALA A 28 14.29 -3.72 -2.85
C ALA A 28 13.70 -4.01 -4.24
N THR A 29 14.53 -4.08 -5.30
CA THR A 29 14.06 -4.42 -6.67
C THR A 29 13.37 -5.77 -6.79
N GLU A 30 13.62 -6.70 -5.85
CA GLU A 30 13.00 -8.02 -5.81
C GLU A 30 11.84 -8.10 -4.80
N GLN A 31 11.57 -7.02 -4.07
CA GLN A 31 10.52 -6.97 -3.06
C GLN A 31 9.14 -6.72 -3.68
N LEU A 32 8.12 -7.38 -3.14
CA LEU A 32 6.75 -6.98 -3.34
C LEU A 32 6.43 -5.84 -2.34
N GLN A 33 5.88 -4.75 -2.84
CA GLN A 33 5.45 -3.59 -2.06
C GLN A 33 4.02 -3.25 -2.47
N LEU A 34 3.05 -3.68 -1.66
CA LEU A 34 1.63 -3.57 -2.00
C LEU A 34 1.08 -2.15 -1.82
N ASP A 35 1.71 -1.35 -0.99
CA ASP A 35 1.35 0.05 -0.75
C ASP A 35 1.49 0.92 -2.00
N THR A 36 2.47 0.65 -2.85
CA THR A 36 2.73 1.39 -4.10
C THR A 36 1.48 1.46 -5.00
N TYR A 37 0.66 0.41 -5.02
CA TYR A 37 -0.58 0.40 -5.81
C TYR A 37 -1.61 1.40 -5.27
N GLY A 38 -1.68 1.54 -3.95
CA GLY A 38 -2.54 2.53 -3.30
C GLY A 38 -2.09 3.95 -3.58
N GLU A 39 -0.79 4.22 -3.50
CA GLU A 39 -0.20 5.53 -3.81
C GLU A 39 -0.52 5.97 -5.24
N LEU A 40 -0.37 5.05 -6.20
CA LEU A 40 -0.64 5.36 -7.61
C LEU A 40 -2.12 5.66 -7.86
N LEU A 41 -3.04 4.82 -7.34
CA LEU A 41 -4.48 5.03 -7.53
C LEU A 41 -4.98 6.27 -6.77
N GLN A 42 -4.46 6.55 -5.59
CA GLN A 42 -4.75 7.79 -4.86
C GLN A 42 -4.29 9.03 -5.64
N THR A 43 -3.09 8.99 -6.20
CA THR A 43 -2.54 10.11 -7.00
C THR A 43 -3.39 10.33 -8.26
N ALA A 44 -3.73 9.27 -8.99
CA ALA A 44 -4.59 9.36 -10.17
C ALA A 44 -5.99 9.90 -9.83
N TRP A 45 -6.54 9.49 -8.70
CA TRP A 45 -7.83 9.95 -8.21
C TRP A 45 -7.80 11.45 -7.88
N LEU A 46 -6.78 11.92 -7.15
CA LEU A 46 -6.59 13.35 -6.86
C LEU A 46 -6.42 14.17 -8.14
N TYR A 47 -5.65 13.67 -9.11
CA TYR A 47 -5.44 14.31 -10.41
C TYR A 47 -6.77 14.49 -11.16
N ALA A 48 -7.60 13.43 -11.18
CA ALA A 48 -8.92 13.48 -11.82
C ALA A 48 -9.89 14.43 -11.08
N LEU A 49 -9.88 14.44 -9.73
CA LEU A 49 -10.70 15.37 -8.94
C LEU A 49 -10.29 16.83 -9.11
N ALA A 50 -9.02 17.09 -9.42
CA ALA A 50 -8.54 18.43 -9.80
C ALA A 50 -8.99 18.86 -11.20
N GLY A 51 -9.88 18.09 -11.85
CA GLY A 51 -10.42 18.40 -13.16
C GLY A 51 -9.51 18.04 -14.34
N GLN A 52 -8.46 17.27 -14.10
CA GLN A 52 -7.53 16.85 -15.13
C GLN A 52 -8.03 15.59 -15.84
N ALA A 53 -7.87 15.51 -17.15
CA ALA A 53 -8.30 14.38 -17.95
C ALA A 53 -7.30 13.21 -17.83
N LEU A 54 -7.82 12.01 -17.58
CA LEU A 54 -7.08 10.77 -17.74
C LEU A 54 -7.16 10.34 -19.21
N ASP A 55 -6.03 10.12 -19.86
CA ASP A 55 -6.05 9.54 -21.21
C ASP A 55 -6.55 8.08 -21.17
N THR A 56 -7.05 7.58 -22.29
CA THR A 56 -7.72 6.28 -22.38
C THR A 56 -6.78 5.11 -22.03
N ASP A 57 -5.49 5.18 -22.40
CA ASP A 57 -4.54 4.10 -22.11
C ASP A 57 -4.21 4.08 -20.61
N PHE A 58 -4.01 5.26 -20.02
CA PHE A 58 -3.77 5.37 -18.59
C PHE A 58 -4.98 4.92 -17.75
N ALA A 59 -6.20 5.34 -18.14
CA ALA A 59 -7.44 4.90 -17.52
C ALA A 59 -7.61 3.37 -17.56
N ARG A 60 -7.28 2.73 -18.67
CA ARG A 60 -7.29 1.26 -18.79
C ARG A 60 -6.27 0.62 -17.85
N ARG A 61 -5.05 1.15 -17.78
CA ARG A 61 -3.99 0.65 -16.88
C ARG A 61 -4.37 0.77 -15.40
N LEU A 62 -5.06 1.84 -15.00
CA LEU A 62 -5.57 1.97 -13.62
C LEU A 62 -6.58 0.87 -13.28
N ALA A 63 -7.48 0.52 -14.20
CA ALA A 63 -8.42 -0.58 -14.02
C ALA A 63 -7.69 -1.94 -13.93
N GLU A 64 -6.69 -2.18 -14.78
CA GLU A 64 -5.84 -3.38 -14.73
C GLU A 64 -5.05 -3.46 -13.41
N LEU A 65 -4.61 -2.32 -12.88
CA LEU A 65 -3.94 -2.23 -11.59
C LEU A 65 -4.86 -2.63 -10.43
N ALA A 66 -6.11 -2.15 -10.42
CA ALA A 66 -7.09 -2.55 -9.43
C ALA A 66 -7.38 -4.06 -9.48
N ASP A 67 -7.45 -4.65 -10.69
CA ASP A 67 -7.55 -6.09 -10.86
C ASP A 67 -6.33 -6.85 -10.34
N LEU A 68 -5.14 -6.26 -10.46
CA LEU A 68 -3.91 -6.82 -9.90
C LEU A 68 -3.95 -6.80 -8.37
N VAL A 69 -4.39 -5.71 -7.75
CA VAL A 69 -4.56 -5.61 -6.30
C VAL A 69 -5.51 -6.69 -5.78
N CYS A 70 -6.63 -6.95 -6.47
CA CYS A 70 -7.54 -8.05 -6.12
C CYS A 70 -6.88 -9.43 -6.09
N ARG A 71 -5.81 -9.63 -6.85
CA ARG A 71 -5.06 -10.91 -6.87
C ARG A 71 -3.96 -10.97 -5.82
N LEU A 72 -3.33 -9.82 -5.52
CA LEU A 72 -2.10 -9.78 -4.73
C LEU A 72 -2.30 -9.45 -3.25
N TRP A 73 -3.38 -8.78 -2.86
CA TRP A 73 -3.54 -8.24 -1.51
C TRP A 73 -3.40 -9.29 -0.38
N ARG A 74 -3.69 -10.58 -0.68
CA ARG A 74 -3.53 -11.68 0.29
C ARG A 74 -2.09 -12.16 0.47
N GLN A 75 -1.15 -11.65 -0.34
CA GLN A 75 0.25 -11.98 -0.18
C GLN A 75 0.88 -11.13 0.93
N PRO A 76 1.87 -11.66 1.66
CA PRO A 76 2.75 -10.86 2.48
C PRO A 76 3.68 -10.03 1.58
N ASP A 77 4.13 -8.89 2.08
CA ASP A 77 4.98 -7.97 1.34
C ASP A 77 6.14 -7.44 2.22
N SER A 78 6.94 -6.50 1.70
CA SER A 78 8.06 -5.90 2.44
C SER A 78 7.70 -4.58 3.12
N GLY A 79 6.49 -4.05 2.87
CA GLY A 79 5.99 -2.81 3.45
C GLY A 79 6.76 -1.56 3.03
N ILE A 80 6.29 -0.42 3.46
CA ILE A 80 6.86 0.90 3.17
C ILE A 80 8.32 1.07 3.63
N TRP A 81 8.73 0.33 4.66
CA TRP A 81 10.10 0.39 5.20
C TRP A 81 11.10 -0.51 4.46
N GLU A 82 10.68 -1.16 3.38
CA GLU A 82 11.54 -2.05 2.58
C GLU A 82 12.32 -3.06 3.45
N VAL A 83 11.61 -3.67 4.42
CA VAL A 83 12.29 -4.53 5.39
C VAL A 83 13.05 -5.67 4.71
N ARG A 84 14.26 -5.94 5.19
CA ARG A 84 15.12 -7.04 4.69
C ARG A 84 14.82 -8.38 5.37
N SER A 85 13.88 -8.41 6.32
CA SER A 85 13.37 -9.63 6.93
C SER A 85 12.34 -10.33 6.03
N ALA A 86 11.84 -11.49 6.48
CA ALA A 86 10.76 -12.18 5.77
C ALA A 86 9.54 -11.25 5.57
N PRO A 87 8.87 -11.32 4.41
CA PRO A 87 7.67 -10.55 4.13
C PRO A 87 6.58 -10.84 5.18
N ARG A 88 5.78 -9.81 5.49
CA ARG A 88 4.65 -9.88 6.44
C ARG A 88 3.41 -9.25 5.84
N HIS A 89 2.27 -9.44 6.49
CA HIS A 89 1.06 -8.69 6.19
C HIS A 89 1.10 -7.35 6.93
N PHE A 90 1.84 -6.37 6.40
CA PHE A 90 1.91 -5.05 7.01
C PHE A 90 0.56 -4.34 6.94
N THR A 91 0.14 -3.76 8.06
CA THR A 91 -1.16 -3.09 8.20
C THR A 91 -1.28 -1.93 7.23
N GLN A 92 -0.24 -1.09 7.14
CA GLN A 92 -0.20 0.03 6.20
C GLN A 92 -0.37 -0.46 4.75
N SER A 93 0.33 -1.51 4.32
CA SER A 93 0.18 -2.08 2.98
C SER A 93 -1.25 -2.58 2.71
N LYS A 94 -1.92 -3.19 3.71
CA LYS A 94 -3.32 -3.61 3.56
C LYS A 94 -4.27 -2.42 3.49
N MET A 95 -4.07 -1.38 4.29
CA MET A 95 -4.82 -0.12 4.18
C MET A 95 -4.65 0.50 2.79
N MET A 96 -3.44 0.49 2.23
CA MET A 96 -3.19 1.00 0.88
C MET A 96 -3.81 0.13 -0.22
N CYS A 97 -3.92 -1.19 -0.04
CA CYS A 97 -4.72 -2.04 -0.92
C CYS A 97 -6.21 -1.66 -0.87
N TRP A 98 -6.74 -1.38 0.31
CA TRP A 98 -8.11 -0.88 0.48
C TRP A 98 -8.30 0.45 -0.25
N VAL A 99 -7.40 1.42 -0.03
CA VAL A 99 -7.40 2.73 -0.70
C VAL A 99 -7.38 2.56 -2.22
N ALA A 100 -6.51 1.69 -2.74
CA ALA A 100 -6.43 1.40 -4.18
C ALA A 100 -7.79 0.99 -4.77
N LEU A 101 -8.45 0.04 -4.12
CA LEU A 101 -9.73 -0.50 -4.60
C LEU A 101 -10.88 0.49 -4.45
N ASP A 102 -10.87 1.28 -3.37
CA ASP A 102 -11.85 2.33 -3.14
C ASP A 102 -11.75 3.45 -4.19
N ARG A 103 -10.53 3.94 -4.45
CA ARG A 103 -10.29 4.97 -5.48
C ARG A 103 -10.60 4.48 -6.89
N ALA A 104 -10.26 3.22 -7.20
CA ALA A 104 -10.63 2.61 -8.48
C ALA A 104 -12.15 2.51 -8.64
N ALA A 105 -12.88 2.11 -7.59
CA ALA A 105 -14.32 2.02 -7.64
C ALA A 105 -14.98 3.40 -7.84
N ASP A 106 -14.51 4.46 -7.16
CA ASP A 106 -15.01 5.82 -7.32
C ASP A 106 -14.70 6.37 -8.73
N LEU A 107 -13.49 6.19 -9.24
CA LEU A 107 -13.14 6.57 -10.61
C LEU A 107 -14.02 5.88 -11.66
N ALA A 108 -14.32 4.60 -11.47
CA ALA A 108 -15.21 3.84 -12.36
C ALA A 108 -16.67 4.31 -12.27
N GLU A 109 -17.16 4.65 -11.08
CA GLU A 109 -18.51 5.21 -10.89
C GLU A 109 -18.68 6.57 -11.57
N ARG A 110 -17.62 7.37 -11.57
CA ARG A 110 -17.54 8.65 -12.30
C ARG A 110 -17.36 8.49 -13.81
N GLY A 111 -17.20 7.27 -14.32
CA GLY A 111 -16.96 7.01 -15.75
C GLY A 111 -15.56 7.40 -16.24
N LEU A 112 -14.59 7.59 -15.32
CA LEU A 112 -13.23 8.04 -15.63
C LEU A 112 -12.28 6.90 -15.94
N ILE A 113 -12.61 5.67 -15.50
CA ILE A 113 -11.90 4.43 -15.88
C ILE A 113 -12.92 3.34 -16.22
N PRO A 114 -12.53 2.26 -16.94
CA PRO A 114 -13.41 1.12 -17.23
C PRO A 114 -14.01 0.50 -15.96
N ASN A 115 -15.34 0.26 -15.97
CA ASN A 115 -16.09 -0.21 -14.79
C ASN A 115 -16.39 -1.73 -14.78
N ARG A 116 -15.90 -2.49 -15.75
CA ARG A 116 -16.24 -3.91 -15.95
C ARG A 116 -16.09 -4.76 -14.68
N ASN A 117 -15.09 -4.49 -13.87
CA ASN A 117 -14.76 -5.25 -12.67
C ASN A 117 -15.02 -4.47 -11.36
N SER A 118 -15.74 -3.34 -11.40
CA SER A 118 -15.95 -2.46 -10.24
C SER A 118 -16.64 -3.17 -9.06
N ASN A 119 -17.56 -4.11 -9.31
CA ASN A 119 -18.17 -4.90 -8.24
C ASN A 119 -17.14 -5.82 -7.54
N ARG A 120 -16.23 -6.43 -8.29
CA ARG A 120 -15.15 -7.22 -7.71
C ARG A 120 -14.23 -6.36 -6.84
N TRP A 121 -13.91 -5.14 -7.28
CA TRP A 121 -13.07 -4.24 -6.50
C TRP A 121 -13.74 -3.87 -5.17
N ARG A 122 -15.06 -3.56 -5.17
CA ARG A 122 -15.82 -3.29 -3.93
C ARG A 122 -15.83 -4.50 -3.00
N THR A 123 -16.15 -5.68 -3.51
CA THR A 123 -16.15 -6.92 -2.70
C THR A 123 -14.77 -7.18 -2.11
N THR A 124 -13.70 -7.06 -2.90
CA THR A 124 -12.33 -7.28 -2.41
C THR A 124 -11.92 -6.19 -1.41
N ARG A 125 -12.32 -4.92 -1.62
CA ARG A 125 -12.10 -3.85 -0.66
C ARG A 125 -12.70 -4.19 0.71
N ASP A 126 -13.91 -4.71 0.73
CA ASP A 126 -14.60 -5.07 1.96
C ASP A 126 -13.91 -6.28 2.66
N GLU A 127 -13.43 -7.26 1.89
CA GLU A 127 -12.60 -8.36 2.40
C GLU A 127 -11.27 -7.87 3.01
N VAL A 128 -10.63 -6.88 2.38
CA VAL A 128 -9.41 -6.24 2.92
C VAL A 128 -9.72 -5.53 4.23
N ALA A 129 -10.83 -4.78 4.30
CA ALA A 129 -11.27 -4.12 5.53
C ALA A 129 -11.51 -5.13 6.65
N GLU A 130 -12.23 -6.22 6.38
CA GLU A 130 -12.45 -7.31 7.35
C GLU A 130 -11.12 -7.88 7.87
N PHE A 131 -10.16 -8.13 6.98
CA PHE A 131 -8.84 -8.61 7.36
C PHE A 131 -8.12 -7.61 8.30
N ILE A 132 -8.13 -6.32 7.97
CA ILE A 132 -7.51 -5.28 8.80
C ILE A 132 -8.16 -5.23 10.17
N GLU A 133 -9.49 -5.19 10.22
CA GLU A 133 -10.25 -5.07 11.47
C GLU A 133 -10.12 -6.30 12.38
N THR A 134 -9.90 -7.48 11.81
CA THR A 134 -9.79 -8.73 12.56
C THR A 134 -8.36 -9.11 12.93
N ARG A 135 -7.36 -8.76 12.10
CA ARG A 135 -5.99 -9.25 12.24
C ARG A 135 -4.96 -8.16 12.55
N CYS A 136 -5.29 -6.88 12.28
CA CYS A 136 -4.33 -5.80 12.40
C CYS A 136 -4.61 -4.85 13.57
N PHE A 137 -5.63 -5.09 14.38
CA PHE A 137 -5.91 -4.31 15.58
C PHE A 137 -5.63 -5.13 16.83
N SER A 138 -4.68 -4.69 17.65
CA SER A 138 -4.40 -5.29 18.97
C SER A 138 -5.30 -4.66 20.03
N ARG A 139 -6.08 -5.51 20.71
CA ARG A 139 -6.87 -5.08 21.87
C ARG A 139 -5.98 -4.72 23.07
N ASN A 140 -4.83 -5.39 23.21
CA ASN A 140 -3.88 -5.11 24.29
C ASN A 140 -3.23 -3.75 24.16
N ARG A 141 -2.89 -3.36 22.91
CA ARG A 141 -2.33 -2.04 22.58
C ARG A 141 -3.41 -0.97 22.39
N ASN A 142 -4.66 -1.39 22.23
CA ASN A 142 -5.76 -0.51 21.82
C ASN A 142 -5.40 0.32 20.56
N SER A 143 -4.76 -0.34 19.58
CA SER A 143 -4.18 0.31 18.41
C SER A 143 -4.11 -0.65 17.23
N TYR A 144 -4.19 -0.11 16.01
CA TYR A 144 -3.67 -0.83 14.85
C TYR A 144 -2.17 -1.02 15.01
N VAL A 145 -1.70 -2.21 14.70
CA VAL A 145 -0.32 -2.63 14.88
C VAL A 145 0.41 -2.70 13.55
N ARG A 146 1.71 -2.84 13.59
CA ARG A 146 2.59 -2.83 12.41
C ARG A 146 2.21 -3.87 11.36
N SER A 147 1.91 -5.08 11.79
CA SER A 147 1.54 -6.20 10.91
C SER A 147 0.51 -7.09 11.57
N ALA A 148 -0.21 -7.88 10.76
CA ALA A 148 -1.21 -8.81 11.28
C ALA A 148 -0.65 -9.70 12.39
N ASP A 149 -1.45 -9.90 13.45
CA ASP A 149 -1.16 -10.75 14.60
C ASP A 149 0.12 -10.35 15.37
N SER A 150 0.53 -9.08 15.29
CA SER A 150 1.68 -8.57 16.05
C SER A 150 1.24 -7.63 17.18
N GLU A 151 2.17 -7.27 18.06
CA GLU A 151 1.99 -6.24 19.09
C GLU A 151 2.91 -5.04 18.86
N GLU A 152 3.62 -5.01 17.71
CA GLU A 152 4.53 -3.92 17.34
C GLU A 152 3.72 -2.72 16.85
N LEU A 153 4.04 -1.52 17.32
CA LEU A 153 3.46 -0.27 16.83
C LEU A 153 4.27 0.25 15.64
N ASP A 154 3.60 0.94 14.72
CA ASP A 154 4.24 1.56 13.57
C ASP A 154 3.42 2.78 13.11
N ALA A 155 4.06 3.95 13.11
CA ALA A 155 3.41 5.19 12.68
C ALA A 155 3.00 5.18 11.20
N ALA A 156 3.52 4.26 10.37
CA ALA A 156 3.09 4.12 8.98
C ALA A 156 1.59 3.86 8.81
N VAL A 157 0.92 3.28 9.83
CA VAL A 157 -0.56 3.08 9.80
C VAL A 157 -1.33 4.39 9.68
N LEU A 158 -0.76 5.52 10.13
CA LEU A 158 -1.39 6.83 10.02
C LEU A 158 -1.58 7.28 8.57
N LEU A 159 -0.76 6.79 7.65
CA LEU A 159 -0.93 7.05 6.21
C LEU A 159 -2.24 6.47 5.67
N GLY A 160 -2.64 5.28 6.14
CA GLY A 160 -3.93 4.70 5.79
C GLY A 160 -5.09 5.64 6.15
N PHE A 161 -5.07 6.21 7.34
CA PHE A 161 -6.10 7.17 7.78
C PHE A 161 -6.03 8.48 6.99
N LEU A 162 -4.82 8.98 6.72
CA LEU A 162 -4.62 10.19 5.91
C LEU A 162 -5.20 10.02 4.49
N TYR A 163 -5.06 8.83 3.93
CA TYR A 163 -5.61 8.51 2.61
C TYR A 163 -7.06 8.02 2.65
N GLY A 164 -7.71 8.08 3.81
CA GLY A 164 -9.14 7.87 3.97
C GLY A 164 -9.55 6.42 4.12
N TYR A 165 -8.67 5.55 4.65
CA TYR A 165 -9.11 4.24 5.10
C TYR A 165 -10.25 4.41 6.10
N ASP A 166 -11.43 3.90 5.74
CA ASP A 166 -12.69 4.06 6.47
C ASP A 166 -12.95 2.85 7.38
N GLY A 167 -12.05 2.67 8.35
CA GLY A 167 -12.23 1.67 9.41
C GLY A 167 -13.06 2.19 10.58
N SER A 168 -12.95 1.52 11.72
CA SER A 168 -13.62 1.96 12.95
C SER A 168 -13.06 3.29 13.45
N GLU A 169 -13.89 4.35 13.48
CA GLU A 169 -13.50 5.67 13.99
C GLU A 169 -12.95 5.60 15.41
N GLN A 170 -13.55 4.76 16.27
CA GLN A 170 -13.06 4.54 17.63
C GLN A 170 -11.64 3.97 17.65
N ARG A 171 -11.35 2.98 16.80
CA ARG A 171 -10.03 2.35 16.69
C ARG A 171 -9.00 3.30 16.09
N THR A 172 -9.39 4.10 15.11
CA THR A 172 -8.55 5.16 14.52
C THR A 172 -8.13 6.17 15.58
N ARG A 173 -9.07 6.70 16.36
CA ARG A 173 -8.78 7.64 17.46
C ARG A 173 -7.89 7.01 18.53
N ALA A 174 -8.17 5.76 18.91
CA ALA A 174 -7.35 5.03 19.88
C ALA A 174 -5.91 4.86 19.38
N THR A 175 -5.74 4.51 18.10
CA THR A 175 -4.41 4.37 17.48
C THR A 175 -3.63 5.68 17.50
N VAL A 176 -4.25 6.80 17.08
CA VAL A 176 -3.61 8.13 17.11
C VAL A 176 -3.19 8.52 18.54
N SER A 177 -3.96 8.12 19.55
CA SER A 177 -3.63 8.42 20.95
C SER A 177 -2.54 7.48 21.53
N THR A 178 -2.28 6.35 20.87
CA THR A 178 -1.30 5.34 21.34
C THR A 178 0.07 5.54 20.71
N LEU A 179 0.12 6.09 19.49
CA LEU A 179 1.35 6.41 18.74
C LEU A 179 1.93 7.76 19.13
#